data_a85e4449496235421555cb0b4d87e09a
#
_entry.id   a85e4449496235421555cb0b4d87e09a
#
_cell.length_a   1.000
_cell.length_b   1.000
_cell.length_c   1.000
_cell.angle_alpha   90.00
_cell.angle_beta   90.00
_cell.angle_gamma   90.00
#
_symmetry.space_group_name_H-M   'P 1'
#
loop_
_entity.id
_entity.type
_entity.pdbx_description
1 polymer ?
#
loop_
_entity_poly.entity_id
_entity_poly.type
_entity_poly.pdbx_seq_one_letter_code
_entity_poly.pdbx_strand_id
1 'polypeptide(L)'
;MRNTLAAAGLVLCLAASNTFADETSEFLKKDQWVGIAEYWTVDGTTVTGKSEKPIPFNTFLCSNKEYGDFELKCKLRLAGGKGNSGIQIRSSVTDPKKHVVKGPQCDAGAGYWGSLYGEQFGGMMKEAPKDKVNTKLKADDFNDYHIKVEGKHVTIIVNGITAVDEKFDKLPEKGIIAFQLHGGGPMEVTFKDIEFKELKK
;
A
#
# COMPACT_ATOMS: atom_id res chain seq x y z
N MET A 1 -26.77 -65.43 1.72
CA MET A 1 -26.86 -64.06 1.24
C MET A 1 -26.04 -63.16 2.17
N ARG A 2 -24.87 -62.71 1.73
CA ARG A 2 -23.97 -61.84 2.50
C ARG A 2 -24.03 -60.47 1.87
N ASN A 3 -24.61 -59.49 2.57
CA ASN A 3 -24.61 -58.08 2.16
C ASN A 3 -23.28 -57.41 2.58
N THR A 4 -22.45 -57.03 1.63
CA THR A 4 -21.28 -56.19 1.82
C THR A 4 -21.72 -54.75 1.68
N LEU A 5 -21.74 -53.98 2.79
CA LEU A 5 -21.89 -52.52 2.78
C LEU A 5 -20.51 -51.93 2.41
N ALA A 6 -20.44 -51.23 1.27
CA ALA A 6 -19.33 -50.38 0.91
C ALA A 6 -19.48 -49.02 1.61
N ALA A 7 -18.56 -48.72 2.51
CA ALA A 7 -18.48 -47.37 3.11
C ALA A 7 -17.76 -46.42 2.15
N ALA A 8 -18.48 -45.48 1.54
CA ALA A 8 -17.88 -44.39 0.77
C ALA A 8 -17.33 -43.36 1.73
N GLY A 9 -16.01 -43.30 1.87
CA GLY A 9 -15.34 -42.25 2.64
C GLY A 9 -15.39 -40.92 1.87
N LEU A 10 -16.13 -39.94 2.41
CA LEU A 10 -16.15 -38.57 1.91
C LEU A 10 -14.85 -37.88 2.36
N VAL A 11 -13.88 -37.72 1.45
CA VAL A 11 -12.69 -36.90 1.72
C VAL A 11 -13.09 -35.45 1.58
N LEU A 12 -13.31 -34.78 2.73
CA LEU A 12 -13.54 -33.35 2.79
C LEU A 12 -12.17 -32.65 2.61
N CYS A 13 -11.88 -32.18 1.39
CA CYS A 13 -10.77 -31.26 1.15
C CYS A 13 -11.13 -29.91 1.79
N LEU A 14 -10.68 -29.67 3.02
CA LEU A 14 -10.67 -28.34 3.62
C LEU A 14 -9.63 -27.50 2.88
N ALA A 15 -10.07 -26.72 1.89
CA ALA A 15 -9.28 -25.64 1.37
C ALA A 15 -9.16 -24.60 2.49
N ALA A 16 -8.00 -24.48 3.12
CA ALA A 16 -7.73 -23.42 4.07
C ALA A 16 -7.86 -22.08 3.35
N SER A 17 -8.92 -21.34 3.62
CA SER A 17 -9.05 -19.96 3.16
C SER A 17 -8.10 -19.14 4.02
N ASN A 18 -7.01 -18.60 3.43
CA ASN A 18 -6.14 -17.65 4.10
C ASN A 18 -7.00 -16.49 4.63
N THR A 19 -6.85 -16.17 5.91
CA THR A 19 -7.50 -15.02 6.52
C THR A 19 -6.74 -13.74 6.18
N PHE A 20 -7.35 -12.57 6.38
CA PHE A 20 -6.63 -11.29 6.28
C PHE A 20 -5.39 -11.26 7.18
N ALA A 21 -5.45 -11.86 8.37
CA ALA A 21 -4.34 -11.90 9.31
C ALA A 21 -3.15 -12.70 8.77
N ASP A 22 -3.40 -13.86 8.14
CA ASP A 22 -2.34 -14.71 7.58
C ASP A 22 -1.67 -14.04 6.38
N GLU A 23 -2.45 -13.46 5.46
CA GLU A 23 -1.92 -12.74 4.29
C GLU A 23 -1.17 -11.48 4.70
N THR A 24 -1.66 -10.74 5.70
CA THR A 24 -0.95 -9.58 6.28
C THR A 24 0.37 -9.98 6.91
N SER A 25 0.39 -11.07 7.67
CA SER A 25 1.62 -11.58 8.30
C SER A 25 2.66 -11.98 7.27
N GLU A 26 2.26 -12.62 6.16
CA GLU A 26 3.15 -12.94 5.05
C GLU A 26 3.66 -11.69 4.33
N PHE A 27 2.76 -10.74 4.04
CA PHE A 27 3.07 -9.48 3.37
C PHE A 27 4.12 -8.65 4.14
N LEU A 28 4.05 -8.63 5.48
CA LEU A 28 4.91 -7.81 6.33
C LEU A 28 6.15 -8.53 6.86
N LYS A 29 6.48 -9.74 6.38
CA LYS A 29 7.76 -10.36 6.68
C LYS A 29 8.91 -9.46 6.21
N LYS A 30 9.93 -9.28 7.06
CA LYS A 30 11.06 -8.36 6.78
C LYS A 30 11.80 -8.68 5.50
N ASP A 31 11.93 -9.95 5.16
CA ASP A 31 12.58 -10.43 3.94
C ASP A 31 11.75 -10.21 2.66
N GLN A 32 10.49 -9.81 2.80
CA GLN A 32 9.63 -9.40 1.67
C GLN A 32 9.84 -7.94 1.26
N TRP A 33 10.66 -7.19 1.97
CA TRP A 33 10.85 -5.77 1.75
C TRP A 33 12.32 -5.40 1.57
N VAL A 34 12.57 -4.48 0.67
CA VAL A 34 13.90 -3.93 0.41
C VAL A 34 13.84 -2.39 0.31
N GLY A 35 14.78 -1.73 0.97
CA GLY A 35 14.91 -0.28 1.01
C GLY A 35 16.26 0.10 1.62
N ILE A 36 16.57 1.38 1.68
CA ILE A 36 17.79 1.87 2.36
C ILE A 36 17.60 1.65 3.87
N ALA A 37 18.37 0.72 4.44
CA ALA A 37 18.15 0.22 5.81
C ALA A 37 18.18 1.31 6.89
N GLU A 38 18.92 2.41 6.68
CA GLU A 38 18.97 3.52 7.64
C GLU A 38 17.66 4.30 7.76
N TYR A 39 16.77 4.20 6.76
CA TYR A 39 15.52 4.96 6.72
C TYR A 39 14.30 4.16 7.13
N TRP A 40 14.36 2.82 7.07
CA TRP A 40 13.15 2.01 7.18
C TRP A 40 13.17 1.02 8.33
N THR A 41 12.06 0.96 9.05
CA THR A 41 11.80 -0.06 10.06
C THR A 41 10.47 -0.75 9.76
N VAL A 42 10.48 -2.10 9.81
CA VAL A 42 9.27 -2.94 9.77
C VAL A 42 9.17 -3.68 11.08
N ASP A 43 8.10 -3.43 11.84
CA ASP A 43 7.85 -4.03 13.15
C ASP A 43 6.37 -4.41 13.30
N GLY A 44 6.11 -5.72 13.33
CA GLY A 44 4.74 -6.25 13.32
C GLY A 44 3.94 -5.73 12.13
N THR A 45 2.84 -5.03 12.41
CA THR A 45 1.97 -4.41 11.39
C THR A 45 2.29 -2.93 11.15
N THR A 46 3.50 -2.51 11.53
CA THR A 46 3.94 -1.10 11.41
C THR A 46 5.16 -0.98 10.51
N VAL A 47 5.09 -0.04 9.58
CA VAL A 47 6.22 0.40 8.75
C VAL A 47 6.49 1.86 9.09
N THR A 48 7.74 2.20 9.40
CA THR A 48 8.17 3.58 9.66
C THR A 48 9.29 3.95 8.71
N GLY A 49 9.09 5.06 7.98
CA GLY A 49 10.12 5.72 7.20
C GLY A 49 10.56 6.99 7.90
N LYS A 50 11.87 7.16 8.14
CA LYS A 50 12.41 8.32 8.85
C LYS A 50 13.73 8.80 8.27
N SER A 51 13.89 10.10 8.20
CA SER A 51 15.15 10.75 7.90
C SER A 51 15.38 11.91 8.87
N GLU A 52 16.55 11.90 9.54
CA GLU A 52 17.01 12.97 10.43
C GLU A 52 17.67 14.13 9.63
N LYS A 53 18.01 13.88 8.36
CA LYS A 53 18.69 14.83 7.47
C LYS A 53 17.96 14.92 6.14
N PRO A 54 18.14 16.02 5.39
CA PRO A 54 17.62 16.11 4.04
C PRO A 54 18.11 14.97 3.14
N ILE A 55 17.17 14.36 2.39
CA ILE A 55 17.46 13.37 1.35
C ILE A 55 17.26 14.02 -0.03
N PRO A 56 18.23 13.84 -0.98
CA PRO A 56 18.16 14.53 -2.27
C PRO A 56 17.23 13.88 -3.32
N PHE A 57 16.56 12.78 -2.96
CA PHE A 57 15.68 12.01 -3.86
C PHE A 57 14.56 11.33 -3.09
N ASN A 58 13.47 11.00 -3.78
CA ASN A 58 12.45 10.10 -3.24
C ASN A 58 13.03 8.70 -3.14
N THR A 59 12.85 8.05 -1.99
CA THR A 59 13.26 6.65 -1.77
C THR A 59 12.10 5.85 -1.19
N PHE A 60 12.14 4.55 -1.41
CA PHE A 60 10.99 3.70 -1.11
C PHE A 60 11.42 2.42 -0.39
N LEU A 61 10.53 1.92 0.46
CA LEU A 61 10.55 0.54 0.91
C LEU A 61 9.70 -0.27 -0.07
N CYS A 62 10.34 -1.09 -0.87
CA CYS A 62 9.76 -1.82 -1.99
C CYS A 62 9.48 -3.28 -1.63
N SER A 63 8.33 -3.81 -2.00
CA SER A 63 8.09 -5.25 -1.88
C SER A 63 8.95 -6.03 -2.88
N ASN A 64 9.44 -7.21 -2.48
CA ASN A 64 10.16 -8.12 -3.37
C ASN A 64 9.21 -8.85 -4.34
N LYS A 65 7.93 -8.97 -3.96
CA LYS A 65 6.87 -9.60 -4.75
C LYS A 65 6.07 -8.54 -5.51
N GLU A 66 5.62 -8.88 -6.70
CA GLU A 66 4.62 -8.12 -7.45
C GLU A 66 3.21 -8.58 -7.11
N TYR A 67 2.29 -7.63 -7.05
CA TYR A 67 0.87 -7.83 -6.73
C TYR A 67 0.00 -7.35 -7.89
N GLY A 68 -1.06 -8.10 -8.18
CA GLY A 68 -2.13 -7.74 -9.12
C GLY A 68 -3.28 -7.04 -8.42
N ASP A 69 -4.39 -7.76 -8.23
CA ASP A 69 -5.56 -7.28 -7.50
C ASP A 69 -5.33 -7.44 -6.00
N PHE A 70 -5.59 -6.40 -5.22
CA PHE A 70 -5.38 -6.43 -3.76
C PHE A 70 -6.23 -5.38 -3.03
N GLU A 71 -6.34 -5.57 -1.72
CA GLU A 71 -6.86 -4.61 -0.75
C GLU A 71 -5.81 -4.37 0.33
N LEU A 72 -5.54 -3.09 0.62
CA LEU A 72 -4.61 -2.65 1.66
C LEU A 72 -5.29 -1.59 2.51
N LYS A 73 -5.27 -1.78 3.83
CA LYS A 73 -5.72 -0.80 4.81
C LYS A 73 -4.59 -0.49 5.76
N CYS A 74 -4.49 0.74 6.19
CA CYS A 74 -3.56 1.15 7.23
C CYS A 74 -4.02 2.46 7.88
N LYS A 75 -3.33 2.82 8.95
CA LYS A 75 -3.37 4.18 9.51
C LYS A 75 -2.05 4.87 9.19
N LEU A 76 -2.12 6.01 8.53
CA LEU A 76 -0.98 6.78 8.07
C LEU A 76 -0.85 8.10 8.84
N ARG A 77 0.36 8.39 9.33
CA ARG A 77 0.69 9.68 9.97
C ARG A 77 1.97 10.27 9.35
N LEU A 78 1.93 11.55 9.08
CA LEU A 78 3.11 12.38 8.83
C LEU A 78 3.42 13.14 10.11
N ALA A 79 4.58 12.90 10.71
CA ALA A 79 4.97 13.53 11.97
C ALA A 79 5.02 15.06 11.85
N GLY A 80 4.46 15.76 12.83
CA GLY A 80 4.30 17.21 12.81
C GLY A 80 3.30 17.72 11.77
N GLY A 81 2.48 16.84 11.16
CA GLY A 81 1.50 17.19 10.14
C GLY A 81 2.12 17.73 8.84
N LYS A 82 3.41 17.45 8.59
CA LYS A 82 4.20 18.00 7.47
C LYS A 82 4.86 16.90 6.67
N GLY A 83 5.23 17.24 5.43
CA GLY A 83 5.91 16.33 4.52
C GLY A 83 4.98 15.77 3.45
N ASN A 84 5.51 14.83 2.71
CA ASN A 84 4.83 14.11 1.65
C ASN A 84 5.25 12.64 1.70
N SER A 85 4.33 11.77 1.45
CA SER A 85 4.51 10.33 1.39
C SER A 85 3.41 9.72 0.52
N GLY A 86 3.36 8.41 0.44
CA GLY A 86 2.31 7.69 -0.26
C GLY A 86 2.62 6.21 -0.34
N ILE A 87 1.67 5.50 -0.93
CA ILE A 87 1.77 4.07 -1.18
C ILE A 87 1.73 3.84 -2.68
N GLN A 88 2.84 3.35 -3.23
CA GLN A 88 2.93 2.94 -4.62
C GLN A 88 2.14 1.65 -4.84
N ILE A 89 1.40 1.58 -5.93
CA ILE A 89 0.64 0.41 -6.34
C ILE A 89 1.09 -0.04 -7.73
N ARG A 90 1.29 -1.35 -7.92
CA ARG A 90 1.68 -1.94 -9.21
C ARG A 90 2.79 -1.18 -9.93
N SER A 91 3.79 -0.77 -9.19
CA SER A 91 4.90 0.05 -9.67
C SER A 91 6.11 -0.80 -10.05
N SER A 92 7.17 -0.17 -10.56
CA SER A 92 8.43 -0.82 -10.90
C SER A 92 9.62 -0.02 -10.37
N VAL A 93 10.68 -0.71 -9.95
CA VAL A 93 11.93 -0.08 -9.50
C VAL A 93 12.71 0.41 -10.71
N THR A 94 13.13 1.68 -10.70
CA THR A 94 13.93 2.30 -11.78
C THR A 94 15.39 2.52 -11.38
N ASP A 95 15.66 2.71 -10.09
CA ASP A 95 17.02 2.77 -9.53
C ASP A 95 17.10 1.86 -8.30
N PRO A 96 17.64 0.63 -8.43
CA PRO A 96 17.74 -0.31 -7.30
C PRO A 96 18.68 0.14 -6.18
N LYS A 97 19.63 1.02 -6.45
CA LYS A 97 20.58 1.51 -5.43
C LYS A 97 19.94 2.55 -4.52
N LYS A 98 19.08 3.38 -5.08
CA LYS A 98 18.34 4.43 -4.36
C LYS A 98 16.92 4.02 -4.00
N HIS A 99 16.50 2.83 -4.44
CA HIS A 99 15.11 2.36 -4.34
C HIS A 99 14.12 3.41 -4.86
N VAL A 100 14.39 3.94 -6.06
CA VAL A 100 13.48 4.86 -6.77
C VAL A 100 12.52 4.03 -7.61
N VAL A 101 11.26 4.43 -7.64
CA VAL A 101 10.21 3.71 -8.36
C VAL A 101 9.51 4.60 -9.38
N LYS A 102 8.83 3.92 -10.30
CA LYS A 102 7.96 4.52 -11.32
C LYS A 102 6.61 3.80 -11.29
N GLY A 103 5.53 4.54 -11.21
CA GLY A 103 4.18 3.98 -11.25
C GLY A 103 3.14 4.82 -10.50
N PRO A 104 1.91 4.29 -10.37
CA PRO A 104 0.84 4.98 -9.65
C PRO A 104 1.09 5.00 -8.14
N GLN A 105 0.84 6.14 -7.50
CA GLN A 105 0.98 6.38 -6.07
C GLN A 105 -0.33 6.90 -5.48
N CYS A 106 -0.78 6.28 -4.41
CA CYS A 106 -1.83 6.80 -3.55
C CYS A 106 -1.20 7.79 -2.58
N ASP A 107 -1.38 9.10 -2.83
CA ASP A 107 -0.65 10.18 -2.17
C ASP A 107 -1.14 10.49 -0.76
N ALA A 108 -0.18 10.86 0.10
CA ALA A 108 -0.41 11.41 1.43
C ALA A 108 0.51 12.61 1.66
N GLY A 109 -0.04 13.81 1.72
CA GLY A 109 0.72 15.05 1.91
C GLY A 109 -0.16 16.27 1.76
N ALA A 110 0.35 17.42 2.14
CA ALA A 110 -0.41 18.67 2.09
C ALA A 110 -0.99 18.92 0.69
N GLY A 111 -2.31 18.95 0.60
CA GLY A 111 -3.04 19.20 -0.64
C GLY A 111 -3.18 17.98 -1.59
N TYR A 112 -2.65 16.80 -1.22
CA TYR A 112 -2.66 15.61 -2.08
C TYR A 112 -3.26 14.35 -1.45
N TRP A 113 -3.65 14.40 -0.18
CA TRP A 113 -4.24 13.27 0.52
C TRP A 113 -5.34 12.58 -0.27
N GLY A 114 -5.13 11.30 -0.55
CA GLY A 114 -6.07 10.46 -1.29
C GLY A 114 -6.04 10.64 -2.80
N SER A 115 -5.23 11.53 -3.36
CA SER A 115 -5.05 11.64 -4.81
C SER A 115 -4.29 10.43 -5.36
N LEU A 116 -4.53 10.08 -6.62
CA LEU A 116 -3.73 9.12 -7.37
C LEU A 116 -2.76 9.88 -8.27
N TYR A 117 -1.47 9.72 -8.00
CA TYR A 117 -0.39 10.38 -8.75
C TYR A 117 0.45 9.34 -9.50
N GLY A 118 0.95 9.68 -10.66
CA GLY A 118 1.88 8.86 -11.45
C GLY A 118 3.33 9.30 -11.19
N GLU A 119 4.00 8.73 -10.19
CA GLU A 119 5.43 8.97 -9.92
C GLU A 119 6.26 8.53 -11.12
N GLN A 120 6.93 9.49 -11.80
CA GLN A 120 7.56 9.25 -13.11
C GLN A 120 6.64 8.56 -14.15
N PHE A 121 5.32 8.63 -13.96
CA PHE A 121 4.31 7.88 -14.72
C PHE A 121 3.19 8.79 -15.28
N GLY A 122 3.51 10.03 -15.57
CA GLY A 122 2.61 10.99 -16.21
C GLY A 122 1.98 12.03 -15.27
N GLY A 123 2.37 12.07 -14.01
CA GLY A 123 1.89 13.08 -13.07
C GLY A 123 0.49 12.78 -12.51
N MET A 124 -0.31 13.81 -12.22
CA MET A 124 -1.62 13.64 -11.61
C MET A 124 -2.56 12.81 -12.47
N MET A 125 -2.96 11.64 -11.97
CA MET A 125 -3.92 10.75 -12.62
C MET A 125 -5.35 11.07 -12.19
N LYS A 126 -5.55 11.32 -10.88
CA LYS A 126 -6.82 11.76 -10.31
C LYS A 126 -6.59 12.57 -9.04
N GLU A 127 -7.10 13.78 -9.01
CA GLU A 127 -7.10 14.61 -7.82
C GLU A 127 -8.26 14.23 -6.90
N ALA A 128 -7.96 14.08 -5.60
CA ALA A 128 -8.98 13.86 -4.58
C ALA A 128 -9.89 15.09 -4.40
N PRO A 129 -11.15 14.93 -3.98
CA PRO A 129 -12.02 16.06 -3.62
C PRO A 129 -11.51 16.73 -2.33
N LYS A 130 -10.54 17.63 -2.48
CA LYS A 130 -9.80 18.29 -1.39
C LYS A 130 -10.71 18.97 -0.36
N ASP A 131 -11.77 19.60 -0.82
CA ASP A 131 -12.80 20.21 0.00
C ASP A 131 -13.44 19.22 0.98
N LYS A 132 -13.62 17.97 0.58
CA LYS A 132 -14.17 16.92 1.43
C LYS A 132 -13.11 16.22 2.29
N VAL A 133 -12.01 15.79 1.65
CA VAL A 133 -10.93 15.04 2.35
C VAL A 133 -10.34 15.89 3.46
N ASN A 134 -10.00 17.16 3.21
CA ASN A 134 -9.38 18.05 4.19
C ASN A 134 -10.24 18.28 5.44
N THR A 135 -11.57 18.20 5.34
CA THR A 135 -12.45 18.35 6.54
C THR A 135 -12.33 17.21 7.54
N LYS A 136 -11.75 16.07 7.11
CA LYS A 136 -11.62 14.87 7.93
C LYS A 136 -10.18 14.54 8.29
N LEU A 137 -9.20 15.26 7.71
CA LEU A 137 -7.79 15.03 8.01
C LEU A 137 -7.48 15.42 9.45
N LYS A 138 -6.68 14.57 10.08
CA LYS A 138 -6.12 14.77 11.41
C LYS A 138 -4.65 15.14 11.24
N ALA A 139 -4.34 16.42 11.41
CA ALA A 139 -2.96 16.90 11.37
C ALA A 139 -2.15 16.27 12.51
N ASP A 140 -0.94 15.77 12.21
CA ASP A 140 -0.03 15.10 13.15
C ASP A 140 -0.64 13.90 13.90
N ASP A 141 -1.72 13.32 13.39
CA ASP A 141 -2.33 12.12 13.93
C ASP A 141 -2.61 11.11 12.82
N PHE A 142 -3.00 9.91 13.19
CA PHE A 142 -3.26 8.83 12.25
C PHE A 142 -4.56 9.02 11.48
N ASN A 143 -4.43 8.95 10.16
CA ASN A 143 -5.54 8.98 9.22
C ASN A 143 -5.77 7.59 8.66
N ASP A 144 -7.01 7.12 8.66
CA ASP A 144 -7.38 5.85 8.05
C ASP A 144 -7.20 5.93 6.54
N TYR A 145 -6.49 4.97 5.97
CA TYR A 145 -6.18 4.89 4.54
C TYR A 145 -6.55 3.51 4.01
N HIS A 146 -7.42 3.46 3.01
CA HIS A 146 -7.88 2.22 2.40
C HIS A 146 -7.70 2.30 0.89
N ILE A 147 -6.99 1.33 0.33
CA ILE A 147 -6.72 1.18 -1.10
C ILE A 147 -7.27 -0.16 -1.54
N LYS A 148 -8.05 -0.18 -2.63
CA LYS A 148 -8.47 -1.38 -3.31
C LYS A 148 -8.16 -1.26 -4.79
N VAL A 149 -7.56 -2.30 -5.36
CA VAL A 149 -7.20 -2.37 -6.78
C VAL A 149 -7.75 -3.66 -7.37
N GLU A 150 -8.68 -3.54 -8.32
CA GLU A 150 -9.29 -4.67 -9.03
C GLU A 150 -9.27 -4.44 -10.53
N GLY A 151 -8.54 -5.24 -11.28
CA GLY A 151 -8.35 -5.02 -12.71
C GLY A 151 -7.77 -3.65 -12.98
N LYS A 152 -8.50 -2.79 -13.65
CA LYS A 152 -8.12 -1.40 -13.92
C LYS A 152 -8.76 -0.40 -12.96
N HIS A 153 -9.53 -0.86 -11.98
CA HIS A 153 -10.25 -0.01 -11.04
C HIS A 153 -9.41 0.24 -9.79
N VAL A 154 -9.32 1.50 -9.37
CA VAL A 154 -8.68 1.92 -8.13
C VAL A 154 -9.69 2.64 -7.25
N THR A 155 -9.83 2.17 -6.02
CA THR A 155 -10.58 2.85 -4.96
C THR A 155 -9.61 3.31 -3.88
N ILE A 156 -9.68 4.60 -3.51
CA ILE A 156 -8.93 5.18 -2.38
C ILE A 156 -9.92 5.85 -1.44
N ILE A 157 -9.87 5.48 -0.16
CA ILE A 157 -10.72 6.07 0.89
C ILE A 157 -9.80 6.61 1.98
N VAL A 158 -10.03 7.86 2.40
CA VAL A 158 -9.30 8.52 3.49
C VAL A 158 -10.29 8.96 4.54
N ASN A 159 -10.16 8.49 5.78
CA ASN A 159 -11.07 8.81 6.91
C ASN A 159 -12.56 8.67 6.54
N GLY A 160 -12.91 7.63 5.77
CA GLY A 160 -14.27 7.36 5.32
C GLY A 160 -14.74 8.18 4.12
N ILE A 161 -13.90 9.07 3.58
CA ILE A 161 -14.20 9.83 2.36
C ILE A 161 -13.63 9.09 1.15
N THR A 162 -14.46 8.72 0.19
CA THR A 162 -14.02 8.21 -1.11
C THR A 162 -13.30 9.32 -1.87
N ALA A 163 -11.99 9.17 -2.00
CA ALA A 163 -11.12 10.12 -2.67
C ALA A 163 -10.94 9.81 -4.16
N VAL A 164 -10.82 8.52 -4.49
CA VAL A 164 -10.78 7.99 -5.86
C VAL A 164 -11.67 6.77 -5.93
N ASP A 165 -12.42 6.61 -7.02
CA ASP A 165 -13.22 5.42 -7.33
C ASP A 165 -13.46 5.36 -8.85
N GLU A 166 -12.41 5.00 -9.60
CA GLU A 166 -12.42 5.10 -11.05
C GLU A 166 -11.57 4.01 -11.72
N LYS A 167 -11.80 3.81 -13.04
CA LYS A 167 -10.97 2.97 -13.91
C LYS A 167 -9.89 3.78 -14.59
N PHE A 168 -8.68 3.21 -14.66
CA PHE A 168 -7.51 3.81 -15.30
C PHE A 168 -6.93 2.85 -16.35
N ASP A 169 -7.14 3.12 -17.62
CA ASP A 169 -6.71 2.24 -18.72
C ASP A 169 -5.21 1.97 -18.72
N LYS A 170 -4.41 2.97 -18.31
CA LYS A 170 -2.95 2.88 -18.22
C LYS A 170 -2.44 2.21 -16.93
N LEU A 171 -3.33 1.82 -16.00
CA LEU A 171 -2.92 1.13 -14.78
C LEU A 171 -2.21 -0.19 -15.14
N PRO A 172 -0.98 -0.46 -14.63
CA PRO A 172 -0.33 -1.76 -14.85
C PRO A 172 -1.17 -2.92 -14.32
N GLU A 173 -1.04 -4.12 -14.91
CA GLU A 173 -1.78 -5.30 -14.45
C GLU A 173 -1.25 -5.83 -13.12
N LYS A 174 0.06 -5.71 -12.91
CA LYS A 174 0.77 -6.09 -11.68
C LYS A 174 2.03 -5.25 -11.52
N GLY A 175 2.60 -5.26 -10.35
CA GLY A 175 3.85 -4.60 -9.99
C GLY A 175 4.05 -4.59 -8.49
N ILE A 176 5.13 -3.99 -8.05
CA ILE A 176 5.44 -3.89 -6.62
C ILE A 176 4.50 -2.92 -5.90
N ILE A 177 4.36 -3.13 -4.59
CA ILE A 177 3.85 -2.15 -3.64
C ILE A 177 5.06 -1.51 -2.96
N ALA A 178 5.04 -0.19 -2.74
CA ALA A 178 6.11 0.46 -2.01
C ALA A 178 5.61 1.63 -1.15
N PHE A 179 6.27 1.83 0.00
CA PHE A 179 6.03 2.97 0.90
C PHE A 179 7.06 4.05 0.62
N GLN A 180 6.63 5.30 0.50
CA GLN A 180 7.50 6.42 0.14
C GLN A 180 8.06 7.13 1.37
N LEU A 181 9.35 7.47 1.30
CA LEU A 181 9.98 8.55 2.06
C LEU A 181 10.39 9.63 1.07
N HIS A 182 9.70 10.77 1.10
CA HIS A 182 9.90 11.84 0.12
C HIS A 182 11.22 12.58 0.33
N GLY A 183 11.89 12.89 -0.76
CA GLY A 183 13.08 13.72 -0.77
C GLY A 183 12.82 15.13 -0.23
N GLY A 184 13.81 15.74 0.38
CA GLY A 184 13.69 17.05 0.98
C GLY A 184 14.19 17.10 2.42
N GLY A 185 13.59 17.91 3.25
CA GLY A 185 13.97 18.08 4.66
C GLY A 185 13.73 16.83 5.51
N PRO A 186 14.19 16.84 6.79
CA PRO A 186 13.91 15.76 7.72
C PRO A 186 12.42 15.50 7.82
N MET A 187 12.05 14.22 7.83
CA MET A 187 10.64 13.82 7.97
C MET A 187 10.51 12.41 8.56
N GLU A 188 9.33 12.13 9.08
CA GLU A 188 8.95 10.81 9.53
C GLU A 188 7.53 10.51 9.07
N VAL A 189 7.34 9.33 8.52
CA VAL A 189 6.03 8.77 8.15
C VAL A 189 5.86 7.42 8.82
N THR A 190 4.68 7.17 9.37
CA THR A 190 4.32 5.88 9.97
C THR A 190 3.05 5.34 9.31
N PHE A 191 3.14 4.12 8.85
CA PHE A 191 2.02 3.29 8.42
C PHE A 191 1.83 2.20 9.47
N LYS A 192 0.71 2.17 10.16
CA LYS A 192 0.45 1.16 11.20
C LYS A 192 -0.91 0.50 11.04
N ASP A 193 -1.12 -0.55 11.79
CA ASP A 193 -2.34 -1.38 11.71
C ASP A 193 -2.57 -1.80 10.25
N ILE A 194 -1.46 -2.17 9.57
CA ILE A 194 -1.52 -2.57 8.17
C ILE A 194 -2.26 -3.90 8.07
N GLU A 195 -3.27 -3.93 7.20
CA GLU A 195 -4.00 -5.11 6.77
C GLU A 195 -3.84 -5.26 5.25
N PHE A 196 -3.51 -6.45 4.80
CA PHE A 196 -3.29 -6.74 3.38
C PHE A 196 -3.98 -8.03 2.96
N LYS A 197 -4.56 -8.01 1.76
CA LYS A 197 -5.15 -9.19 1.13
C LYS A 197 -4.98 -9.14 -0.38
N GLU A 198 -4.49 -10.25 -0.97
CA GLU A 198 -4.58 -10.46 -2.41
C GLU A 198 -6.01 -10.86 -2.79
N LEU A 199 -6.58 -10.18 -3.79
CA LEU A 199 -7.89 -10.52 -4.32
C LEU A 199 -7.71 -11.54 -5.44
N LYS A 200 -8.22 -12.74 -5.25
CA LYS A 200 -8.17 -13.80 -6.25
C LYS A 200 -9.27 -13.53 -7.29
N LYS A 201 -8.90 -13.66 -8.56
CA LYS A 201 -9.87 -13.69 -9.66
C LYS A 201 -10.69 -14.95 -9.61
#